data_4cb20e81b45559e7ca4394cb76840a47
#
_entry.id   4cb20e81b45559e7ca4394cb76840a47
#
_cell.length_a   1.000
_cell.length_b   1.000
_cell.length_c   1.000
_cell.angle_alpha   90.00
_cell.angle_beta   90.00
_cell.angle_gamma   90.00
#
_symmetry.space_group_name_H-M   'P 1'
#
loop_
_entity.id
_entity.type
_entity.pdbx_description
1 polymer ?
#
loop_
_entity_poly.entity_id
_entity_poly.type
_entity_poly.pdbx_seq_one_letter_code
_entity_poly.pdbx_strand_id
1 'polypeptide(L)'
;MRSVVSRGAVALAALLAVVPHGAIALDLQAALREVATTNPTLASRRAMVEAARRRVAPAGAWQSPMVEIGALNVPTNGRFDMEPMTMKMVGIEQRVPVFGANRLSRRSAGAAAQAEGAGLEMANYELFSMAWEAYADAYYAGQLAESSLAHRGEMERLVRSARARYDSGNGRLEDVLRAEAEQARILSDLAAFESEAQGARARLAALMGRESAALADSLETPPVSSPPEDPAAIIAWVNESHPRLRALRAQVDRYQLAARAARRMIWPDLNMSVSYGIRQPIMGVAQDNMWSATVGFMLPVFANQRELSEASEMDAMARASESDLRAATLDLDQQARSLHASARADSRTVSLLADTVVTTQRRAVAASWSAYKAGATDLWRVFEATHALYGEEVALMRARQDLARNEARLLAITARGDLFGLTLPEIKRSER
;
A
#
# COMPACT_ATOMS: atom_id res chain seq x y z
N MET A 1 -15.19 58.86 43.69
CA MET A 1 -13.96 58.24 44.19
C MET A 1 -13.85 56.86 43.43
N ARG A 2 -12.98 56.79 42.49
CA ARG A 2 -12.82 55.60 41.59
C ARG A 2 -11.58 54.85 42.06
N SER A 3 -11.72 53.58 42.41
CA SER A 3 -10.62 52.67 42.66
C SER A 3 -10.26 51.91 41.42
N VAL A 4 -9.02 52.09 40.97
CA VAL A 4 -8.39 51.35 39.84
C VAL A 4 -7.87 50.02 40.39
N VAL A 5 -8.37 48.91 39.89
CA VAL A 5 -7.81 47.56 40.16
C VAL A 5 -6.89 47.20 38.99
N SER A 6 -5.61 47.15 39.30
CA SER A 6 -4.52 46.65 38.43
C SER A 6 -4.60 45.14 38.28
N ARG A 7 -4.75 44.65 37.02
CA ARG A 7 -4.61 43.24 36.66
C ARG A 7 -3.14 42.95 36.32
N GLY A 8 -2.41 42.32 37.22
CA GLY A 8 -1.11 41.73 36.95
C GLY A 8 -1.26 40.48 36.11
N ALA A 9 -0.73 40.48 34.87
CA ALA A 9 -0.61 39.31 34.04
C ALA A 9 0.65 38.50 34.46
N VAL A 10 0.45 37.34 35.06
CA VAL A 10 1.53 36.37 35.31
C VAL A 10 1.74 35.57 34.00
N ALA A 11 2.83 35.90 33.31
CA ALA A 11 3.30 35.11 32.16
C ALA A 11 3.96 33.84 32.68
N LEU A 12 3.28 32.71 32.57
CA LEU A 12 3.84 31.38 32.81
C LEU A 12 4.67 30.96 31.59
N ALA A 13 5.99 31.15 31.69
CA ALA A 13 6.93 30.63 30.67
C ALA A 13 7.01 29.11 30.83
N ALA A 14 6.33 28.38 29.95
CA ALA A 14 6.51 26.93 29.80
C ALA A 14 7.91 26.65 29.24
N LEU A 15 8.84 26.29 30.10
CA LEU A 15 10.13 25.73 29.71
C LEU A 15 9.86 24.33 29.08
N LEU A 16 9.80 24.26 27.76
CA LEU A 16 9.90 22.99 27.04
C LEU A 16 11.28 22.41 27.32
N ALA A 17 11.37 21.49 28.25
CA ALA A 17 12.55 20.65 28.43
C ALA A 17 12.72 19.82 27.16
N VAL A 18 13.62 20.24 26.29
CA VAL A 18 14.15 19.40 25.22
C VAL A 18 14.93 18.28 25.90
N VAL A 19 14.26 17.18 26.19
CA VAL A 19 14.92 15.93 26.55
C VAL A 19 15.72 15.52 25.31
N PRO A 20 17.05 15.39 25.40
CA PRO A 20 17.79 14.83 24.29
C PRO A 20 17.31 13.37 24.14
N HIS A 21 16.53 13.11 23.12
CA HIS A 21 16.25 11.76 22.69
C HIS A 21 17.60 11.22 22.24
N GLY A 22 18.26 10.41 23.06
CA GLY A 22 19.33 9.56 22.61
C GLY A 22 18.82 8.88 21.35
N ALA A 23 19.57 9.00 20.26
CA ALA A 23 19.18 8.46 18.96
C ALA A 23 18.98 6.94 19.10
N ILE A 24 17.75 6.54 19.40
CA ILE A 24 17.35 5.13 19.40
C ILE A 24 17.39 4.72 17.93
N ALA A 25 18.21 3.71 17.63
CA ALA A 25 18.27 3.17 16.28
C ALA A 25 16.86 2.77 15.84
N LEU A 26 16.49 3.13 14.62
CA LEU A 26 15.19 2.76 14.05
C LEU A 26 15.18 1.28 13.72
N ASP A 27 14.26 0.50 14.30
CA ASP A 27 14.02 -0.88 13.91
C ASP A 27 13.03 -0.98 12.73
N LEU A 28 13.11 -2.07 11.98
CA LEU A 28 12.23 -2.31 10.83
C LEU A 28 10.74 -2.32 11.24
N GLN A 29 10.42 -2.92 12.38
CA GLN A 29 9.04 -3.05 12.83
C GLN A 29 8.43 -1.68 13.20
N ALA A 30 9.23 -0.79 13.78
CA ALA A 30 8.81 0.59 14.04
C ALA A 30 8.59 1.35 12.74
N ALA A 31 9.47 1.19 11.76
CA ALA A 31 9.31 1.79 10.43
C ALA A 31 8.01 1.33 9.75
N LEU A 32 7.73 0.02 9.76
CA LEU A 32 6.49 -0.53 9.17
C LEU A 32 5.22 -0.04 9.89
N ARG A 33 5.25 0.08 11.24
CA ARG A 33 4.13 0.66 12.01
C ARG A 33 3.88 2.12 11.63
N GLU A 34 4.93 2.87 11.42
CA GLU A 34 4.79 4.26 11.01
C GLU A 34 4.23 4.36 9.60
N VAL A 35 4.75 3.61 8.62
CA VAL A 35 4.18 3.53 7.27
C VAL A 35 2.67 3.24 7.32
N ALA A 36 2.26 2.30 8.15
CA ALA A 36 0.84 1.96 8.29
C ALA A 36 -0.03 3.11 8.78
N THR A 37 0.51 4.04 9.57
CA THR A 37 -0.27 5.12 10.20
C THR A 37 -0.18 6.45 9.45
N THR A 38 0.97 6.78 8.90
CA THR A 38 1.28 8.11 8.37
C THR A 38 1.27 8.20 6.84
N ASN A 39 1.39 7.05 6.13
CA ASN A 39 1.51 7.05 4.68
C ASN A 39 0.25 7.62 3.99
N PRO A 40 0.39 8.69 3.15
CA PRO A 40 -0.75 9.35 2.50
C PRO A 40 -1.50 8.44 1.54
N THR A 41 -0.81 7.49 0.87
CA THR A 41 -1.45 6.53 -0.04
C THR A 41 -2.44 5.64 0.71
N LEU A 42 -2.09 5.19 1.93
CA LEU A 42 -2.98 4.40 2.77
C LEU A 42 -4.16 5.23 3.28
N ALA A 43 -3.94 6.50 3.61
CA ALA A 43 -5.02 7.42 3.98
C ALA A 43 -6.02 7.58 2.83
N SER A 44 -5.55 7.77 1.60
CA SER A 44 -6.38 7.83 0.39
C SER A 44 -7.17 6.53 0.18
N ARG A 45 -6.52 5.37 0.27
CA ARG A 45 -7.16 4.06 0.12
C ARG A 45 -8.23 3.81 1.19
N ARG A 46 -7.99 4.20 2.45
CA ARG A 46 -9.01 4.13 3.52
C ARG A 46 -10.24 4.98 3.21
N ALA A 47 -10.04 6.19 2.70
CA ALA A 47 -11.14 7.06 2.28
C ALA A 47 -11.94 6.44 1.11
N MET A 48 -11.28 5.77 0.15
CA MET A 48 -11.96 5.04 -0.94
C MET A 48 -12.81 3.90 -0.41
N VAL A 49 -12.31 3.12 0.55
CA VAL A 49 -13.09 2.05 1.21
C VAL A 49 -14.29 2.63 1.93
N GLU A 50 -14.13 3.72 2.67
CA GLU A 50 -15.25 4.39 3.33
C GLU A 50 -16.27 4.90 2.31
N ALA A 51 -15.85 5.54 1.24
CA ALA A 51 -16.73 5.99 0.15
C ALA A 51 -17.51 4.83 -0.47
N ALA A 52 -16.87 3.70 -0.74
CA ALA A 52 -17.51 2.50 -1.26
C ALA A 52 -18.56 1.94 -0.29
N ARG A 53 -18.25 1.90 1.01
CA ARG A 53 -19.21 1.47 2.06
C ARG A 53 -20.42 2.40 2.15
N ARG A 54 -20.20 3.72 2.06
CA ARG A 54 -21.28 4.71 2.07
C ARG A 54 -22.22 4.57 0.86
N ARG A 55 -21.75 4.01 -0.26
CA ARG A 55 -22.59 3.72 -1.45
C ARG A 55 -23.54 2.52 -1.27
N VAL A 56 -23.30 1.63 -0.30
CA VAL A 56 -24.08 0.42 -0.11
C VAL A 56 -25.54 0.73 0.27
N ALA A 57 -25.76 1.64 1.21
CA ALA A 57 -27.09 2.00 1.67
C ALA A 57 -27.92 2.68 0.56
N PRO A 58 -27.41 3.72 -0.13
CA PRO A 58 -28.14 4.36 -1.22
C PRO A 58 -28.47 3.44 -2.39
N ALA A 59 -27.56 2.47 -2.71
CA ALA A 59 -27.80 1.51 -3.80
C ALA A 59 -29.05 0.62 -3.59
N GLY A 60 -29.47 0.45 -2.36
CA GLY A 60 -30.69 -0.31 -2.03
C GLY A 60 -31.86 0.54 -1.56
N ALA A 61 -31.69 1.84 -1.47
CA ALA A 61 -32.72 2.73 -0.97
C ALA A 61 -33.89 2.88 -1.96
N TRP A 62 -35.05 3.08 -1.43
CA TRP A 62 -36.19 3.50 -2.23
C TRP A 62 -36.00 4.97 -2.64
N GLN A 63 -36.61 5.35 -3.77
CA GLN A 63 -36.69 6.76 -4.15
C GLN A 63 -37.51 7.51 -3.10
N SER A 64 -37.16 8.75 -2.83
CA SER A 64 -37.94 9.60 -1.94
C SER A 64 -39.35 9.79 -2.45
N PRO A 65 -40.36 9.86 -1.56
CA PRO A 65 -41.71 10.21 -1.97
C PRO A 65 -41.74 11.60 -2.60
N MET A 66 -42.50 11.73 -3.66
CA MET A 66 -42.72 13.03 -4.32
C MET A 66 -44.00 13.64 -3.75
N VAL A 67 -43.92 14.88 -3.30
CA VAL A 67 -45.08 15.66 -2.90
C VAL A 67 -45.52 16.51 -4.07
N GLU A 68 -46.78 16.36 -4.48
CA GLU A 68 -47.38 17.10 -5.56
C GLU A 68 -48.33 18.17 -4.99
N ILE A 69 -48.23 19.38 -5.46
CA ILE A 69 -49.14 20.47 -5.16
C ILE A 69 -49.58 21.06 -6.51
N GLY A 70 -50.87 21.10 -6.73
CA GLY A 70 -51.38 21.57 -8.01
C GLY A 70 -52.82 21.99 -7.98
N ALA A 71 -53.35 22.29 -9.15
CA ALA A 71 -54.77 22.52 -9.37
C ALA A 71 -55.22 21.63 -10.55
N LEU A 72 -56.38 21.02 -10.41
CA LEU A 72 -56.93 20.12 -11.39
C LEU A 72 -58.24 20.71 -11.98
N ASN A 73 -58.46 20.49 -13.27
CA ASN A 73 -59.63 20.94 -14.00
C ASN A 73 -59.90 22.44 -13.88
N VAL A 74 -58.84 23.26 -13.95
CA VAL A 74 -58.95 24.71 -13.93
C VAL A 74 -59.43 25.20 -15.31
N PRO A 75 -60.57 25.88 -15.40
CA PRO A 75 -61.03 26.48 -16.68
C PRO A 75 -59.98 27.45 -17.23
N THR A 76 -60.00 27.64 -18.58
CA THR A 76 -59.04 28.53 -19.27
C THR A 76 -59.09 30.01 -18.82
N ASN A 77 -60.23 30.41 -18.21
CA ASN A 77 -60.41 31.76 -17.64
C ASN A 77 -59.82 31.90 -16.20
N GLY A 78 -59.17 30.83 -15.68
CA GLY A 78 -58.54 30.80 -14.38
C GLY A 78 -59.48 30.83 -13.15
N ARG A 79 -60.76 30.69 -13.33
CA ARG A 79 -61.72 30.75 -12.22
C ARG A 79 -61.94 29.38 -11.57
N PHE A 80 -61.80 29.32 -10.26
CA PHE A 80 -61.96 28.08 -9.46
C PHE A 80 -63.41 27.84 -9.03
N ASP A 81 -64.28 28.78 -9.21
CA ASP A 81 -65.69 28.81 -8.72
C ASP A 81 -66.72 28.50 -9.79
N MET A 82 -66.32 28.12 -10.99
CA MET A 82 -67.24 27.89 -12.13
C MET A 82 -67.50 26.40 -12.43
N GLU A 83 -66.52 25.53 -12.18
CA GLU A 83 -66.61 24.12 -12.51
C GLU A 83 -66.61 23.24 -11.25
N PRO A 84 -67.61 22.31 -11.08
CA PRO A 84 -67.68 21.46 -9.90
C PRO A 84 -66.46 20.56 -9.66
N MET A 85 -65.71 20.29 -10.69
CA MET A 85 -64.52 19.42 -10.64
C MET A 85 -63.22 20.18 -10.51
N THR A 86 -63.27 21.54 -10.47
CA THR A 86 -62.07 22.36 -10.21
C THR A 86 -61.66 22.21 -8.75
N MET A 87 -60.41 21.81 -8.53
CA MET A 87 -59.89 21.62 -7.18
C MET A 87 -58.42 21.97 -7.04
N LYS A 88 -58.03 22.43 -5.90
CA LYS A 88 -56.62 22.53 -5.48
C LYS A 88 -56.28 21.20 -4.84
N MET A 89 -55.16 20.60 -5.26
CA MET A 89 -54.78 19.28 -4.75
C MET A 89 -53.42 19.28 -4.09
N VAL A 90 -53.29 18.47 -3.08
CA VAL A 90 -52.00 18.08 -2.51
C VAL A 90 -51.97 16.56 -2.51
N GLY A 91 -50.85 15.99 -2.98
CA GLY A 91 -50.68 14.55 -3.11
C GLY A 91 -49.32 14.11 -2.68
N ILE A 92 -49.20 12.82 -2.46
CA ILE A 92 -47.93 12.14 -2.27
C ILE A 92 -47.87 10.95 -3.22
N GLU A 93 -46.77 10.82 -3.94
CA GLU A 93 -46.48 9.69 -4.80
C GLU A 93 -45.24 8.94 -4.31
N GLN A 94 -45.32 7.60 -4.27
CA GLN A 94 -44.20 6.73 -3.89
C GLN A 94 -44.05 5.60 -4.90
N ARG A 95 -42.82 5.49 -5.44
CA ARG A 95 -42.41 4.33 -6.23
C ARG A 95 -41.98 3.20 -5.29
N VAL A 96 -42.58 2.03 -5.42
CA VAL A 96 -42.32 0.85 -4.60
C VAL A 96 -41.69 -0.24 -5.48
N PRO A 97 -40.38 -0.54 -5.28
CA PRO A 97 -39.69 -1.60 -6.03
C PRO A 97 -40.07 -2.97 -5.43
N VAL A 98 -40.96 -3.71 -6.09
CA VAL A 98 -41.53 -4.95 -5.57
C VAL A 98 -40.64 -6.17 -5.83
N PHE A 99 -39.89 -6.19 -6.95
CA PHE A 99 -39.23 -7.39 -7.44
C PHE A 99 -37.79 -7.56 -6.98
N GLY A 100 -37.32 -6.77 -6.00
CA GLY A 100 -36.08 -6.97 -5.30
C GLY A 100 -34.79 -6.55 -6.06
N ALA A 101 -34.94 -5.77 -7.14
CA ALA A 101 -33.80 -5.18 -7.85
C ALA A 101 -32.90 -4.38 -6.91
N ASN A 102 -33.49 -3.52 -6.06
CA ASN A 102 -32.76 -2.71 -5.08
C ASN A 102 -31.94 -3.55 -4.09
N ARG A 103 -32.47 -4.72 -3.66
CA ARG A 103 -31.72 -5.62 -2.77
C ARG A 103 -30.48 -6.19 -3.47
N LEU A 104 -30.60 -6.53 -4.76
CA LEU A 104 -29.48 -7.01 -5.57
C LEU A 104 -28.46 -5.89 -5.83
N SER A 105 -28.92 -4.68 -6.14
CA SER A 105 -28.06 -3.49 -6.29
C SER A 105 -27.29 -3.17 -5.01
N ARG A 106 -27.94 -3.25 -3.84
CA ARG A 106 -27.27 -3.12 -2.54
C ARG A 106 -26.20 -4.18 -2.33
N ARG A 107 -26.50 -5.45 -2.67
CA ARG A 107 -25.51 -6.54 -2.56
C ARG A 107 -24.35 -6.35 -3.52
N SER A 108 -24.60 -5.90 -4.74
CA SER A 108 -23.56 -5.56 -5.72
C SER A 108 -22.65 -4.45 -5.20
N ALA A 109 -23.23 -3.37 -4.63
CA ALA A 109 -22.47 -2.31 -4.00
C ALA A 109 -21.66 -2.81 -2.77
N GLY A 110 -22.21 -3.78 -2.02
CA GLY A 110 -21.51 -4.45 -0.92
C GLY A 110 -20.30 -5.23 -1.41
N ALA A 111 -20.42 -5.99 -2.50
CA ALA A 111 -19.30 -6.69 -3.13
C ALA A 111 -18.23 -5.71 -3.65
N ALA A 112 -18.65 -4.57 -4.21
CA ALA A 112 -17.71 -3.50 -4.60
C ALA A 112 -16.93 -2.95 -3.39
N ALA A 113 -17.59 -2.73 -2.25
CA ALA A 113 -16.93 -2.29 -1.03
C ALA A 113 -15.97 -3.35 -0.45
N GLN A 114 -16.27 -4.64 -0.62
CA GLN A 114 -15.34 -5.73 -0.27
C GLN A 114 -14.11 -5.74 -1.17
N ALA A 115 -14.28 -5.51 -2.48
CA ALA A 115 -13.16 -5.39 -3.41
C ALA A 115 -12.22 -4.24 -3.04
N GLU A 116 -12.78 -3.06 -2.70
CA GLU A 116 -11.99 -1.92 -2.23
C GLU A 116 -11.27 -2.22 -0.90
N GLY A 117 -11.93 -2.93 0.02
CA GLY A 117 -11.30 -3.37 1.27
C GLY A 117 -10.10 -4.28 1.05
N ALA A 118 -10.23 -5.26 0.15
CA ALA A 118 -9.12 -6.13 -0.25
C ALA A 118 -8.01 -5.35 -0.99
N GLY A 119 -8.38 -4.34 -1.80
CA GLY A 119 -7.42 -3.42 -2.43
C GLY A 119 -6.62 -2.58 -1.42
N LEU A 120 -7.23 -2.16 -0.32
CA LEU A 120 -6.51 -1.51 0.79
C LEU A 120 -5.52 -2.46 1.45
N GLU A 121 -5.92 -3.71 1.72
CA GLU A 121 -5.01 -4.71 2.29
C GLU A 121 -3.81 -4.97 1.36
N MET A 122 -4.04 -5.09 0.06
CA MET A 122 -2.97 -5.24 -0.94
C MET A 122 -1.99 -4.06 -0.88
N ALA A 123 -2.51 -2.82 -0.90
CA ALA A 123 -1.68 -1.62 -0.82
C ALA A 123 -0.85 -1.55 0.48
N ASN A 124 -1.37 -2.05 1.61
CA ASN A 124 -0.59 -2.15 2.85
C ASN A 124 0.61 -3.08 2.69
N TYR A 125 0.42 -4.30 2.17
CA TYR A 125 1.52 -5.26 2.01
C TYR A 125 2.54 -4.81 0.96
N GLU A 126 2.11 -4.17 -0.12
CA GLU A 126 2.99 -3.57 -1.12
C GLU A 126 3.87 -2.47 -0.48
N LEU A 127 3.26 -1.57 0.31
CA LEU A 127 4.00 -0.51 0.98
C LEU A 127 4.92 -1.05 2.08
N PHE A 128 4.54 -2.11 2.79
CA PHE A 128 5.43 -2.77 3.75
C PHE A 128 6.63 -3.41 3.05
N SER A 129 6.41 -4.06 1.92
CA SER A 129 7.50 -4.59 1.10
C SER A 129 8.45 -3.48 0.64
N MET A 130 7.92 -2.39 0.07
CA MET A 130 8.71 -1.25 -0.38
C MET A 130 9.49 -0.59 0.78
N ALA A 131 8.89 -0.50 1.96
CA ALA A 131 9.54 0.06 3.14
C ALA A 131 10.64 -0.85 3.67
N TRP A 132 10.43 -2.17 3.67
CA TRP A 132 11.46 -3.12 4.05
C TRP A 132 12.62 -3.11 3.04
N GLU A 133 12.34 -3.11 1.72
CA GLU A 133 13.38 -2.95 0.71
C GLU A 133 14.20 -1.67 0.93
N ALA A 134 13.53 -0.52 1.11
CA ALA A 134 14.21 0.75 1.34
C ALA A 134 15.01 0.77 2.66
N TYR A 135 14.50 0.11 3.70
CA TYR A 135 15.20 -0.05 4.98
C TYR A 135 16.47 -0.90 4.83
N ALA A 136 16.35 -2.06 4.16
CA ALA A 136 17.48 -2.94 3.90
C ALA A 136 18.54 -2.25 3.01
N ASP A 137 18.10 -1.53 1.98
CA ASP A 137 18.98 -0.76 1.11
C ASP A 137 19.75 0.30 1.90
N ALA A 138 19.07 1.05 2.77
CA ALA A 138 19.70 2.07 3.59
C ALA A 138 20.70 1.49 4.60
N TYR A 139 20.33 0.35 5.23
CA TYR A 139 21.18 -0.33 6.19
C TYR A 139 22.45 -0.90 5.54
N TYR A 140 22.28 -1.73 4.49
CA TYR A 140 23.44 -2.40 3.87
C TYR A 140 24.33 -1.45 3.08
N ALA A 141 23.78 -0.41 2.43
CA ALA A 141 24.61 0.63 1.82
C ALA A 141 25.40 1.42 2.87
N GLY A 142 24.82 1.69 4.05
CA GLY A 142 25.54 2.27 5.18
C GLY A 142 26.67 1.38 5.67
N GLN A 143 26.44 0.08 5.80
CA GLN A 143 27.47 -0.91 6.19
C GLN A 143 28.60 -1.03 5.14
N LEU A 144 28.26 -0.93 3.84
CA LEU A 144 29.24 -0.90 2.76
C LEU A 144 30.12 0.36 2.83
N ALA A 145 29.52 1.52 3.10
CA ALA A 145 30.28 2.77 3.27
C ALA A 145 31.21 2.68 4.49
N GLU A 146 30.75 2.14 5.61
CA GLU A 146 31.56 1.93 6.81
C GLU A 146 32.72 0.96 6.56
N SER A 147 32.46 -0.18 5.89
CA SER A 147 33.49 -1.14 5.48
C SER A 147 34.54 -0.49 4.55
N SER A 148 34.11 0.29 3.56
CA SER A 148 34.99 1.01 2.64
C SER A 148 35.87 2.00 3.39
N LEU A 149 35.32 2.71 4.39
CA LEU A 149 36.06 3.64 5.22
C LEU A 149 37.15 2.92 6.05
N ALA A 150 36.86 1.76 6.60
CA ALA A 150 37.83 0.93 7.31
C ALA A 150 38.96 0.44 6.38
N HIS A 151 38.60 -0.08 5.20
CA HIS A 151 39.58 -0.53 4.20
C HIS A 151 40.43 0.60 3.63
N ARG A 152 39.89 1.81 3.51
CA ARG A 152 40.67 2.98 3.15
C ARG A 152 41.85 3.18 4.11
N GLY A 153 41.61 3.09 5.42
CA GLY A 153 42.67 3.24 6.43
C GLY A 153 43.75 2.16 6.33
N GLU A 154 43.39 0.94 5.95
CA GLU A 154 44.36 -0.14 5.70
C GLU A 154 45.15 0.11 4.42
N MET A 155 44.48 0.52 3.36
CA MET A 155 45.14 0.84 2.08
C MET A 155 46.11 2.02 2.21
N GLU A 156 45.79 3.05 2.96
CA GLU A 156 46.70 4.18 3.26
C GLU A 156 47.98 3.70 3.94
N ARG A 157 47.90 2.68 4.83
CA ARG A 157 49.10 2.07 5.44
C ARG A 157 49.97 1.33 4.41
N LEU A 158 49.31 0.57 3.51
CA LEU A 158 49.97 -0.17 2.43
C LEU A 158 50.66 0.77 1.44
N VAL A 159 49.99 1.85 1.03
CA VAL A 159 50.57 2.91 0.15
C VAL A 159 51.82 3.54 0.79
N ARG A 160 51.74 3.92 2.07
CA ARG A 160 52.91 4.48 2.78
C ARG A 160 54.07 3.48 2.84
N SER A 161 53.80 2.20 3.09
CA SER A 161 54.82 1.15 3.11
C SER A 161 55.47 0.94 1.74
N ALA A 162 54.66 0.92 0.66
CA ALA A 162 55.14 0.79 -0.72
C ALA A 162 56.06 1.96 -1.09
N ARG A 163 55.67 3.20 -0.77
CA ARG A 163 56.49 4.42 -1.00
C ARG A 163 57.79 4.35 -0.24
N ALA A 164 57.79 4.06 1.06
CA ALA A 164 59.00 3.97 1.86
C ALA A 164 60.01 2.93 1.33
N ARG A 165 59.53 1.81 0.81
CA ARG A 165 60.37 0.79 0.15
C ARG A 165 60.94 1.27 -1.18
N TYR A 166 60.15 1.98 -1.97
CA TYR A 166 60.60 2.57 -3.22
C TYR A 166 61.69 3.61 -2.97
N ASP A 167 61.48 4.52 -2.03
CA ASP A 167 62.43 5.59 -1.67
C ASP A 167 63.73 5.01 -1.13
N SER A 168 63.72 3.87 -0.46
CA SER A 168 64.91 3.14 0.02
C SER A 168 65.57 2.24 -1.04
N GLY A 169 65.05 2.23 -2.27
CA GLY A 169 65.59 1.39 -3.38
C GLY A 169 65.19 -0.11 -3.27
N ASN A 170 64.35 -0.50 -2.30
CA ASN A 170 63.97 -1.87 -2.03
C ASN A 170 62.56 -2.19 -2.53
N GLY A 171 61.89 -1.31 -3.31
CA GLY A 171 60.55 -1.44 -3.85
C GLY A 171 60.48 -1.03 -5.32
N ARG A 172 59.37 -1.38 -5.99
CA ARG A 172 59.08 -1.02 -7.36
C ARG A 172 58.13 0.18 -7.40
N LEU A 173 58.33 1.09 -8.36
CA LEU A 173 57.37 2.18 -8.60
C LEU A 173 55.98 1.62 -8.98
N GLU A 174 55.92 0.49 -9.69
CA GLU A 174 54.68 -0.21 -10.06
C GLU A 174 53.82 -0.53 -8.82
N ASP A 175 54.41 -0.99 -7.72
CA ASP A 175 53.69 -1.34 -6.50
C ASP A 175 53.06 -0.09 -5.85
N VAL A 176 53.76 1.05 -5.90
CA VAL A 176 53.23 2.34 -5.42
C VAL A 176 52.02 2.78 -6.24
N LEU A 177 52.17 2.79 -7.58
CA LEU A 177 51.12 3.25 -8.47
C LEU A 177 49.89 2.36 -8.42
N ARG A 178 50.03 1.04 -8.27
CA ARG A 178 48.90 0.11 -8.08
C ARG A 178 48.21 0.34 -6.76
N ALA A 179 48.94 0.54 -5.66
CA ALA A 179 48.35 0.79 -4.36
C ALA A 179 47.58 2.13 -4.33
N GLU A 180 48.10 3.17 -4.99
CA GLU A 180 47.43 4.47 -5.15
C GLU A 180 46.13 4.34 -6.01
N ALA A 181 46.20 3.59 -7.09
CA ALA A 181 45.02 3.34 -7.94
C ALA A 181 43.92 2.63 -7.16
N GLU A 182 44.27 1.65 -6.33
CA GLU A 182 43.30 0.94 -5.50
C GLU A 182 42.72 1.81 -4.39
N GLN A 183 43.54 2.63 -3.76
CA GLN A 183 43.05 3.64 -2.80
C GLN A 183 42.02 4.57 -3.46
N ALA A 184 42.30 5.03 -4.69
CA ALA A 184 41.35 5.86 -5.43
C ALA A 184 40.03 5.11 -5.75
N ARG A 185 40.10 3.80 -6.03
CA ARG A 185 38.91 2.95 -6.26
C ARG A 185 38.07 2.84 -5.00
N ILE A 186 38.67 2.57 -3.83
CA ILE A 186 37.94 2.51 -2.55
C ILE A 186 37.27 3.85 -2.22
N LEU A 187 37.89 4.98 -2.54
CA LEU A 187 37.26 6.30 -2.38
C LEU A 187 36.04 6.48 -3.31
N SER A 188 36.12 5.97 -4.54
CA SER A 188 35.00 5.97 -5.47
C SER A 188 33.85 5.09 -4.97
N ASP A 189 34.15 3.88 -4.46
CA ASP A 189 33.18 2.98 -3.88
C ASP A 189 32.51 3.61 -2.65
N LEU A 190 33.26 4.23 -1.77
CA LEU A 190 32.76 4.96 -0.59
C LEU A 190 31.73 6.02 -1.01
N ALA A 191 32.08 6.88 -1.97
CA ALA A 191 31.17 7.92 -2.46
C ALA A 191 29.89 7.33 -3.08
N ALA A 192 30.00 6.22 -3.79
CA ALA A 192 28.84 5.52 -4.37
C ALA A 192 27.93 4.94 -3.27
N PHE A 193 28.49 4.27 -2.26
CA PHE A 193 27.72 3.68 -1.16
C PHE A 193 27.07 4.74 -0.26
N GLU A 194 27.75 5.86 0.02
CA GLU A 194 27.16 6.98 0.73
C GLU A 194 25.96 7.57 -0.02
N SER A 195 26.08 7.75 -1.33
CA SER A 195 24.98 8.21 -2.18
C SER A 195 23.82 7.23 -2.20
N GLU A 196 24.10 5.92 -2.31
CA GLU A 196 23.08 4.86 -2.26
C GLU A 196 22.35 4.87 -0.91
N ALA A 197 23.09 4.95 0.20
CA ALA A 197 22.51 5.01 1.55
C ALA A 197 21.61 6.24 1.73
N GLN A 198 22.04 7.42 1.27
CA GLN A 198 21.24 8.64 1.32
C GLN A 198 19.95 8.52 0.49
N GLY A 199 20.05 8.00 -0.73
CA GLY A 199 18.89 7.77 -1.61
C GLY A 199 17.88 6.79 -1.00
N ALA A 200 18.36 5.68 -0.42
CA ALA A 200 17.51 4.70 0.25
C ALA A 200 16.85 5.26 1.52
N ARG A 201 17.59 6.04 2.33
CA ARG A 201 17.02 6.76 3.48
C ARG A 201 15.95 7.74 3.08
N ALA A 202 16.16 8.51 2.02
CA ALA A 202 15.16 9.45 1.52
C ALA A 202 13.88 8.71 1.06
N ARG A 203 14.03 7.56 0.39
CA ARG A 203 12.90 6.70 0.00
C ARG A 203 12.15 6.17 1.22
N LEU A 204 12.85 5.66 2.22
CA LEU A 204 12.25 5.17 3.46
C LEU A 204 11.48 6.28 4.18
N ALA A 205 12.08 7.47 4.32
CA ALA A 205 11.44 8.64 4.94
C ALA A 205 10.14 9.02 4.21
N ALA A 206 10.16 9.05 2.87
CA ALA A 206 8.97 9.34 2.07
C ALA A 206 7.86 8.30 2.27
N LEU A 207 8.20 7.01 2.36
CA LEU A 207 7.25 5.94 2.67
C LEU A 207 6.65 6.08 4.07
N MET A 208 7.45 6.54 5.04
CA MET A 208 7.02 6.87 6.40
C MET A 208 6.25 8.21 6.48
N GLY A 209 6.08 8.93 5.38
CA GLY A 209 5.40 10.23 5.37
C GLY A 209 6.21 11.34 6.08
N ARG A 210 7.53 11.19 6.19
CA ARG A 210 8.44 12.16 6.80
C ARG A 210 9.28 12.89 5.75
N GLU A 211 9.79 14.05 6.10
CA GLU A 211 10.92 14.66 5.36
C GLU A 211 12.19 13.84 5.57
N SER A 212 13.04 13.76 4.56
CA SER A 212 14.25 12.91 4.59
C SER A 212 15.23 13.26 5.73
N ALA A 213 15.29 14.52 6.14
CA ALA A 213 16.11 15.00 7.25
C ALA A 213 15.64 14.52 8.65
N ALA A 214 14.44 13.96 8.75
CA ALA A 214 13.84 13.52 10.03
C ALA A 214 14.05 12.02 10.32
N LEU A 215 14.83 11.30 9.50
CA LEU A 215 15.13 9.90 9.74
C LEU A 215 16.24 9.76 10.79
N ALA A 216 16.14 8.75 11.67
CA ALA A 216 17.19 8.44 12.65
C ALA A 216 18.54 8.16 11.94
N ASP A 217 19.63 8.61 12.57
CA ASP A 217 20.99 8.48 12.00
C ASP A 217 21.45 7.01 11.93
N SER A 218 20.94 6.14 12.80
CA SER A 218 21.26 4.70 12.83
C SER A 218 20.02 3.84 12.59
N LEU A 219 20.24 2.74 11.87
CA LEU A 219 19.24 1.69 11.63
C LEU A 219 19.71 0.42 12.32
N GLU A 220 18.77 -0.36 12.87
CA GLU A 220 19.08 -1.69 13.40
C GLU A 220 19.25 -2.70 12.27
N THR A 221 19.97 -3.80 12.58
CA THR A 221 20.15 -4.89 11.61
C THR A 221 18.77 -5.45 11.20
N PRO A 222 18.42 -5.49 9.91
CA PRO A 222 17.19 -6.10 9.48
C PRO A 222 17.14 -7.58 9.88
N PRO A 223 15.97 -8.10 10.26
CA PRO A 223 15.84 -9.52 10.57
C PRO A 223 16.17 -10.36 9.34
N VAL A 224 16.86 -11.47 9.55
CA VAL A 224 17.13 -12.46 8.51
C VAL A 224 16.30 -13.69 8.85
N SER A 225 15.45 -14.11 7.93
CA SER A 225 14.66 -15.32 8.07
C SER A 225 15.12 -16.39 7.08
N SER A 226 14.74 -17.62 7.35
CA SER A 226 14.93 -18.69 6.36
C SER A 226 13.57 -18.95 5.71
N PRO A 227 13.44 -18.78 4.37
CA PRO A 227 12.18 -19.08 3.70
C PRO A 227 11.80 -20.56 3.93
N PRO A 228 10.50 -20.89 4.02
CA PRO A 228 10.03 -22.27 4.17
C PRO A 228 10.67 -23.19 3.14
N GLU A 229 10.92 -24.46 3.50
CA GLU A 229 11.56 -25.39 2.54
C GLU A 229 10.66 -25.73 1.36
N ASP A 230 9.36 -25.88 1.63
CA ASP A 230 8.37 -26.29 0.61
C ASP A 230 7.65 -25.07 0.02
N PRO A 231 7.83 -24.80 -1.30
CA PRO A 231 7.10 -23.76 -1.99
C PRO A 231 5.59 -24.02 -2.06
N ALA A 232 5.14 -25.28 -1.95
CA ALA A 232 3.73 -25.62 -2.01
C ALA A 232 2.92 -24.97 -0.87
N ALA A 233 3.51 -24.85 0.32
CA ALA A 233 2.88 -24.16 1.45
C ALA A 233 2.64 -22.67 1.13
N ILE A 234 3.62 -21.99 0.54
CA ILE A 234 3.50 -20.57 0.13
C ILE A 234 2.38 -20.41 -0.90
N ILE A 235 2.35 -21.28 -1.91
CA ILE A 235 1.35 -21.24 -2.99
C ILE A 235 -0.07 -21.48 -2.43
N ALA A 236 -0.22 -22.43 -1.51
CA ALA A 236 -1.51 -22.68 -0.87
C ALA A 236 -2.02 -21.42 -0.13
N TRP A 237 -1.18 -20.76 0.66
CA TRP A 237 -1.54 -19.51 1.35
C TRP A 237 -1.90 -18.38 0.38
N VAL A 238 -1.13 -18.22 -0.70
CA VAL A 238 -1.41 -17.21 -1.73
C VAL A 238 -2.78 -17.46 -2.34
N ASN A 239 -3.08 -18.68 -2.76
CA ASN A 239 -4.35 -19.02 -3.39
C ASN A 239 -5.57 -18.86 -2.47
N GLU A 240 -5.38 -19.10 -1.17
CA GLU A 240 -6.45 -19.01 -0.18
C GLU A 240 -6.73 -17.56 0.23
N SER A 241 -5.70 -16.79 0.56
CA SER A 241 -5.87 -15.54 1.32
C SER A 241 -5.35 -14.28 0.65
N HIS A 242 -4.69 -14.37 -0.54
CA HIS A 242 -4.09 -13.20 -1.16
C HIS A 242 -5.11 -12.09 -1.45
N PRO A 243 -4.87 -10.83 -1.01
CA PRO A 243 -5.84 -9.74 -1.15
C PRO A 243 -6.27 -9.47 -2.60
N ARG A 244 -5.36 -9.56 -3.58
CA ARG A 244 -5.66 -9.38 -5.00
C ARG A 244 -6.70 -10.39 -5.50
N LEU A 245 -6.58 -11.67 -5.11
CA LEU A 245 -7.54 -12.71 -5.50
C LEU A 245 -8.90 -12.49 -4.84
N ARG A 246 -8.91 -12.04 -3.56
CA ARG A 246 -10.15 -11.68 -2.87
C ARG A 246 -10.83 -10.47 -3.52
N ALA A 247 -10.08 -9.46 -3.92
CA ALA A 247 -10.62 -8.31 -4.64
C ALA A 247 -11.27 -8.72 -5.96
N LEU A 248 -10.59 -9.55 -6.76
CA LEU A 248 -11.12 -10.04 -8.04
C LEU A 248 -12.35 -10.95 -7.87
N ARG A 249 -12.37 -11.84 -6.86
CA ARG A 249 -13.58 -12.63 -6.52
C ARG A 249 -14.75 -11.72 -6.17
N ALA A 250 -14.54 -10.72 -5.33
CA ALA A 250 -15.56 -9.75 -4.99
C ALA A 250 -16.03 -8.93 -6.21
N GLN A 251 -15.15 -8.68 -7.17
CA GLN A 251 -15.49 -8.01 -8.43
C GLN A 251 -16.35 -8.88 -9.34
N VAL A 252 -16.08 -10.18 -9.43
CA VAL A 252 -16.94 -11.15 -10.11
C VAL A 252 -18.34 -11.14 -9.48
N ASP A 253 -18.43 -11.27 -8.14
CA ASP A 253 -19.70 -11.23 -7.41
C ASP A 253 -20.47 -9.93 -7.66
N ARG A 254 -19.76 -8.80 -7.66
CA ARG A 254 -20.34 -7.49 -7.96
C ARG A 254 -21.06 -7.49 -9.30
N TYR A 255 -20.38 -7.91 -10.37
CA TYR A 255 -20.93 -7.87 -11.72
C TYR A 255 -22.05 -8.91 -11.92
N GLN A 256 -21.92 -10.11 -11.35
CA GLN A 256 -23.00 -11.09 -11.37
C GLN A 256 -24.26 -10.61 -10.64
N LEU A 257 -24.09 -9.93 -9.50
CA LEU A 257 -25.20 -9.33 -8.77
C LEU A 257 -25.83 -8.17 -9.53
N ALA A 258 -25.00 -7.33 -10.19
CA ALA A 258 -25.46 -6.23 -11.03
C ALA A 258 -26.27 -6.76 -12.23
N ALA A 259 -25.80 -7.80 -12.93
CA ALA A 259 -26.52 -8.43 -14.02
C ALA A 259 -27.88 -8.98 -13.58
N ARG A 260 -27.93 -9.62 -12.39
CA ARG A 260 -29.19 -10.08 -11.80
C ARG A 260 -30.11 -8.91 -11.42
N ALA A 261 -29.56 -7.80 -10.95
CA ALA A 261 -30.35 -6.61 -10.63
C ALA A 261 -30.98 -6.02 -11.90
N ALA A 262 -30.19 -5.84 -12.97
CA ALA A 262 -30.67 -5.36 -14.26
C ALA A 262 -31.79 -6.25 -14.82
N ARG A 263 -31.64 -7.59 -14.78
CA ARG A 263 -32.70 -8.51 -15.16
C ARG A 263 -33.98 -8.40 -14.32
N ARG A 264 -33.85 -7.97 -13.05
CA ARG A 264 -35.04 -7.75 -12.21
C ARG A 264 -35.77 -6.44 -12.54
N MET A 265 -35.06 -5.46 -13.13
CA MET A 265 -35.63 -4.18 -13.54
C MET A 265 -36.59 -4.29 -14.76
N ILE A 266 -36.67 -5.45 -15.46
CA ILE A 266 -37.69 -5.71 -16.45
C ILE A 266 -39.09 -5.90 -15.83
N TRP A 267 -39.16 -6.19 -14.54
CA TRP A 267 -40.45 -6.26 -13.85
C TRP A 267 -40.85 -4.86 -13.41
N PRO A 268 -42.13 -4.46 -13.65
CA PRO A 268 -42.56 -3.09 -13.40
C PRO A 268 -42.62 -2.80 -11.91
N ASP A 269 -42.07 -1.65 -11.52
CA ASP A 269 -42.27 -1.11 -10.17
C ASP A 269 -43.69 -0.56 -10.03
N LEU A 270 -44.23 -0.58 -8.82
CA LEU A 270 -45.51 0.01 -8.52
C LEU A 270 -45.32 1.50 -8.15
N ASN A 271 -46.12 2.36 -8.82
CA ASN A 271 -46.27 3.75 -8.42
C ASN A 271 -47.60 3.87 -7.66
N MET A 272 -47.51 4.30 -6.43
CA MET A 272 -48.69 4.51 -5.57
C MET A 272 -48.83 5.99 -5.29
N SER A 273 -49.97 6.60 -5.61
CA SER A 273 -50.25 7.98 -5.25
C SER A 273 -51.55 8.11 -4.49
N VAL A 274 -51.53 9.04 -3.55
CA VAL A 274 -52.72 9.47 -2.80
C VAL A 274 -52.78 10.98 -2.82
N SER A 275 -53.89 11.57 -3.20
CA SER A 275 -54.09 12.99 -3.23
C SER A 275 -55.40 13.42 -2.61
N TYR A 276 -55.40 14.64 -2.05
CA TYR A 276 -56.56 15.30 -1.48
C TYR A 276 -56.86 16.57 -2.25
N GLY A 277 -58.06 16.65 -2.79
CA GLY A 277 -58.57 17.78 -3.59
C GLY A 277 -59.53 18.63 -2.75
N ILE A 278 -59.21 19.92 -2.65
CA ILE A 278 -60.02 20.93 -1.99
C ILE A 278 -60.79 21.67 -3.06
N ARG A 279 -62.11 21.57 -3.00
CA ARG A 279 -62.99 22.23 -3.91
C ARG A 279 -63.51 23.57 -3.38
N GLN A 280 -63.74 24.52 -4.29
CA GLN A 280 -64.33 25.82 -3.94
C GLN A 280 -65.85 25.74 -4.00
N PRO A 281 -66.57 26.53 -3.20
CA PRO A 281 -68.00 26.68 -3.34
C PRO A 281 -68.39 27.21 -4.71
N ILE A 282 -69.47 26.66 -5.30
CA ILE A 282 -70.03 27.09 -6.58
C ILE A 282 -71.39 27.73 -6.33
N MET A 283 -71.61 28.98 -6.81
CA MET A 283 -72.84 29.71 -6.58
C MET A 283 -73.31 29.70 -5.11
N GLY A 284 -72.36 29.73 -4.18
CA GLY A 284 -72.65 29.72 -2.75
C GLY A 284 -72.93 28.34 -2.15
N VAL A 285 -72.93 27.26 -2.97
CA VAL A 285 -73.16 25.86 -2.50
C VAL A 285 -71.78 25.21 -2.20
N ALA A 286 -71.57 24.77 -0.97
CA ALA A 286 -70.38 24.04 -0.55
C ALA A 286 -70.20 22.77 -1.36
N GLN A 287 -68.99 22.47 -1.78
CA GLN A 287 -68.61 21.23 -2.45
C GLN A 287 -67.77 20.36 -1.51
N ASP A 288 -68.07 19.06 -1.44
CA ASP A 288 -67.25 18.11 -0.63
C ASP A 288 -65.88 17.94 -1.25
N ASN A 289 -64.83 17.90 -0.38
CA ASN A 289 -63.48 17.58 -0.80
C ASN A 289 -63.36 16.12 -1.25
N MET A 290 -62.36 15.83 -2.10
CA MET A 290 -62.20 14.49 -2.69
C MET A 290 -60.86 13.86 -2.36
N TRP A 291 -60.88 12.56 -2.10
CA TRP A 291 -59.68 11.75 -2.06
C TRP A 291 -59.53 11.00 -3.37
N SER A 292 -58.31 10.93 -3.87
CA SER A 292 -57.98 10.11 -5.04
C SER A 292 -56.80 9.20 -4.67
N ALA A 293 -56.90 7.91 -4.95
CA ALA A 293 -55.82 6.95 -4.81
C ALA A 293 -55.60 6.29 -6.18
N THR A 294 -54.34 6.27 -6.59
CA THR A 294 -53.96 5.69 -7.89
C THR A 294 -52.83 4.69 -7.69
N VAL A 295 -52.95 3.55 -8.37
CA VAL A 295 -51.87 2.56 -8.48
C VAL A 295 -51.54 2.43 -9.95
N GLY A 296 -50.29 2.77 -10.30
CA GLY A 296 -49.76 2.66 -11.65
C GLY A 296 -48.57 1.72 -11.72
N PHE A 297 -48.27 1.25 -12.91
CA PHE A 297 -47.07 0.50 -13.19
C PHE A 297 -46.53 0.90 -14.56
N MET A 298 -45.17 0.92 -14.66
CA MET A 298 -44.49 1.27 -15.91
C MET A 298 -44.21 0.01 -16.71
N LEU A 299 -44.77 -0.11 -17.92
CA LEU A 299 -44.50 -1.25 -18.81
C LEU A 299 -43.13 -1.08 -19.48
N PRO A 300 -42.18 -2.03 -19.31
CA PRO A 300 -40.84 -1.94 -19.87
C PRO A 300 -40.81 -2.38 -21.35
N VAL A 301 -41.51 -1.68 -22.23
CA VAL A 301 -41.62 -2.02 -23.66
C VAL A 301 -40.26 -1.97 -24.39
N PHE A 302 -39.30 -1.26 -23.85
CA PHE A 302 -37.92 -1.14 -24.38
C PHE A 302 -36.89 -1.94 -23.58
N ALA A 303 -37.34 -2.96 -22.78
CA ALA A 303 -36.46 -3.75 -21.93
C ALA A 303 -35.26 -4.37 -22.65
N ASN A 304 -35.44 -4.81 -23.91
CA ASN A 304 -34.36 -5.39 -24.71
C ASN A 304 -33.25 -4.40 -25.01
N GLN A 305 -33.57 -3.11 -25.17
CA GLN A 305 -32.60 -2.06 -25.50
C GLN A 305 -31.92 -1.46 -24.26
N ARG A 306 -32.54 -1.59 -23.08
CA ARG A 306 -32.04 -1.02 -21.83
C ARG A 306 -31.64 -2.10 -20.83
N GLU A 307 -32.56 -2.66 -20.12
CA GLU A 307 -32.33 -3.52 -18.96
C GLU A 307 -31.62 -4.84 -19.33
N LEU A 308 -31.99 -5.46 -20.46
CA LEU A 308 -31.34 -6.68 -20.93
C LEU A 308 -29.97 -6.42 -21.58
N SER A 309 -29.80 -5.28 -22.23
CA SER A 309 -28.48 -4.84 -22.72
C SER A 309 -27.53 -4.55 -21.57
N GLU A 310 -27.98 -3.85 -20.52
CA GLU A 310 -27.22 -3.62 -19.30
C GLU A 310 -26.87 -4.95 -18.60
N ALA A 311 -27.83 -5.87 -18.49
CA ALA A 311 -27.55 -7.21 -17.94
C ALA A 311 -26.49 -7.95 -18.74
N SER A 312 -26.52 -7.86 -20.07
CA SER A 312 -25.53 -8.50 -20.96
C SER A 312 -24.14 -7.87 -20.83
N GLU A 313 -24.08 -6.56 -20.65
CA GLU A 313 -22.84 -5.83 -20.34
C GLU A 313 -22.26 -6.32 -19.02
N MET A 314 -23.07 -6.39 -17.95
CA MET A 314 -22.59 -6.85 -16.64
C MET A 314 -22.15 -8.32 -16.68
N ASP A 315 -22.81 -9.18 -17.46
CA ASP A 315 -22.35 -10.56 -17.69
C ASP A 315 -20.99 -10.61 -18.43
N ALA A 316 -20.78 -9.74 -19.39
CA ALA A 316 -19.49 -9.64 -20.07
C ALA A 316 -18.38 -9.17 -19.12
N MET A 317 -18.67 -8.18 -18.26
CA MET A 317 -17.77 -7.71 -17.21
C MET A 317 -17.47 -8.80 -16.17
N ALA A 318 -18.46 -9.63 -15.81
CA ALA A 318 -18.24 -10.77 -14.92
C ALA A 318 -17.27 -11.78 -15.55
N ARG A 319 -17.47 -12.16 -16.84
CA ARG A 319 -16.55 -13.05 -17.55
C ARG A 319 -15.14 -12.49 -17.70
N ALA A 320 -15.00 -11.18 -17.93
CA ALA A 320 -13.72 -10.49 -17.94
C ALA A 320 -13.02 -10.62 -16.59
N SER A 321 -13.72 -10.29 -15.49
CA SER A 321 -13.19 -10.42 -14.13
C SER A 321 -12.86 -11.86 -13.72
N GLU A 322 -13.59 -12.86 -14.22
CA GLU A 322 -13.24 -14.29 -14.03
C GLU A 322 -11.95 -14.66 -14.77
N SER A 323 -11.72 -14.08 -15.94
CA SER A 323 -10.49 -14.27 -16.70
C SER A 323 -9.31 -13.57 -16.03
N ASP A 324 -9.51 -12.36 -15.51
CA ASP A 324 -8.53 -11.64 -14.71
C ASP A 324 -8.16 -12.39 -13.43
N LEU A 325 -9.16 -13.00 -12.76
CA LEU A 325 -8.91 -13.84 -11.58
C LEU A 325 -8.04 -15.04 -11.92
N ARG A 326 -8.30 -15.73 -13.03
CA ARG A 326 -7.47 -16.86 -13.48
C ARG A 326 -6.05 -16.41 -13.83
N ALA A 327 -5.92 -15.30 -14.56
CA ALA A 327 -4.62 -14.73 -14.92
C ALA A 327 -3.84 -14.34 -13.68
N ALA A 328 -4.47 -13.65 -12.71
CA ALA A 328 -3.83 -13.26 -11.46
C ALA A 328 -3.41 -14.47 -10.61
N THR A 329 -4.18 -15.57 -10.63
CA THR A 329 -3.83 -16.79 -9.91
C THR A 329 -2.54 -17.43 -10.50
N LEU A 330 -2.45 -17.52 -11.81
CA LEU A 330 -1.26 -18.05 -12.50
C LEU A 330 -0.04 -17.15 -12.30
N ASP A 331 -0.22 -15.84 -12.37
CA ASP A 331 0.82 -14.84 -12.17
C ASP A 331 1.39 -14.93 -10.75
N LEU A 332 0.54 -14.97 -9.74
CA LEU A 332 0.94 -15.08 -8.33
C LEU A 332 1.62 -16.44 -8.02
N ASP A 333 1.15 -17.54 -8.61
CA ASP A 333 1.82 -18.85 -8.48
C ASP A 333 3.24 -18.80 -9.05
N GLN A 334 3.41 -18.24 -10.23
CA GLN A 334 4.71 -18.07 -10.86
C GLN A 334 5.64 -17.15 -10.05
N GLN A 335 5.12 -16.01 -9.55
CA GLN A 335 5.89 -15.09 -8.73
C GLN A 335 6.31 -15.73 -7.40
N ALA A 336 5.41 -16.44 -6.73
CA ALA A 336 5.68 -17.13 -5.48
C ALA A 336 6.81 -18.17 -5.64
N ARG A 337 6.76 -18.98 -6.71
CA ARG A 337 7.83 -19.97 -7.02
C ARG A 337 9.16 -19.30 -7.31
N SER A 338 9.16 -18.27 -8.12
CA SER A 338 10.38 -17.55 -8.52
C SER A 338 11.04 -16.89 -7.31
N LEU A 339 10.27 -16.14 -6.52
CA LEU A 339 10.79 -15.45 -5.33
C LEU A 339 11.26 -16.42 -4.26
N HIS A 340 10.53 -17.53 -4.05
CA HIS A 340 10.98 -18.58 -3.13
C HIS A 340 12.33 -19.17 -3.56
N ALA A 341 12.47 -19.50 -4.87
CA ALA A 341 13.71 -20.04 -5.37
C ALA A 341 14.88 -19.04 -5.23
N SER A 342 14.63 -17.75 -5.53
CA SER A 342 15.62 -16.68 -5.37
C SER A 342 16.03 -16.52 -3.90
N ALA A 343 15.07 -16.39 -2.97
CA ALA A 343 15.36 -16.23 -1.55
C ALA A 343 16.15 -17.43 -0.97
N ARG A 344 15.85 -18.64 -1.43
CA ARG A 344 16.64 -19.82 -1.03
C ARG A 344 18.06 -19.82 -1.62
N ALA A 345 18.23 -19.38 -2.85
CA ALA A 345 19.54 -19.22 -3.46
C ALA A 345 20.38 -18.17 -2.71
N ASP A 346 19.79 -17.01 -2.42
CA ASP A 346 20.44 -15.93 -1.68
C ASP A 346 20.82 -16.36 -0.26
N SER A 347 19.93 -17.05 0.46
CA SER A 347 20.21 -17.58 1.80
C SER A 347 21.42 -18.53 1.79
N ARG A 348 21.52 -19.43 0.79
CA ARG A 348 22.69 -20.31 0.62
C ARG A 348 23.95 -19.51 0.29
N THR A 349 23.86 -18.52 -0.59
CA THR A 349 24.96 -17.64 -0.97
C THR A 349 25.48 -16.88 0.25
N VAL A 350 24.59 -16.28 1.05
CA VAL A 350 24.95 -15.62 2.31
C VAL A 350 25.69 -16.55 3.25
N SER A 351 25.16 -17.78 3.46
CA SER A 351 25.83 -18.76 4.34
C SER A 351 27.23 -19.13 3.82
N LEU A 352 27.37 -19.42 2.53
CA LEU A 352 28.67 -19.76 1.93
C LEU A 352 29.67 -18.61 2.02
N LEU A 353 29.24 -17.39 1.72
CA LEU A 353 30.12 -16.21 1.82
C LEU A 353 30.51 -15.93 3.27
N ALA A 354 29.57 -15.95 4.23
CA ALA A 354 29.83 -15.66 5.62
C ALA A 354 30.71 -16.71 6.30
N ASP A 355 30.32 -17.98 6.17
CA ASP A 355 30.92 -19.07 6.95
C ASP A 355 32.23 -19.58 6.34
N THR A 356 32.35 -19.54 5.01
CA THR A 356 33.49 -20.12 4.32
C THR A 356 34.38 -19.08 3.67
N VAL A 357 33.84 -18.28 2.74
CA VAL A 357 34.69 -17.45 1.86
C VAL A 357 35.37 -16.32 2.66
N VAL A 358 34.58 -15.47 3.32
CA VAL A 358 35.10 -14.31 4.09
C VAL A 358 35.99 -14.80 5.23
N THR A 359 35.60 -15.88 5.92
CA THR A 359 36.38 -16.47 7.02
C THR A 359 37.72 -16.99 6.55
N THR A 360 37.74 -17.70 5.40
CA THR A 360 38.98 -18.21 4.81
C THR A 360 39.87 -17.07 4.30
N GLN A 361 39.29 -16.06 3.67
CA GLN A 361 40.02 -14.90 3.15
C GLN A 361 40.63 -14.07 4.28
N ARG A 362 39.95 -13.90 5.41
CA ARG A 362 40.54 -13.26 6.61
C ARG A 362 41.77 -14.02 7.13
N ARG A 363 41.73 -15.36 7.12
CA ARG A 363 42.92 -16.19 7.48
C ARG A 363 44.03 -16.04 6.46
N ALA A 364 43.70 -15.95 5.17
CA ALA A 364 44.71 -15.69 4.11
C ALA A 364 45.40 -14.35 4.28
N VAL A 365 44.67 -13.26 4.63
CA VAL A 365 45.24 -11.96 4.94
C VAL A 365 46.18 -12.07 6.13
N ALA A 366 45.77 -12.73 7.22
CA ALA A 366 46.61 -12.91 8.42
C ALA A 366 47.91 -13.71 8.10
N ALA A 367 47.80 -14.76 7.30
CA ALA A 367 48.94 -15.57 6.84
C ALA A 367 49.90 -14.74 5.97
N SER A 368 49.37 -13.95 5.03
CA SER A 368 50.14 -13.07 4.16
C SER A 368 50.94 -12.02 4.95
N TRP A 369 50.30 -11.41 5.96
CA TRP A 369 50.99 -10.49 6.89
C TRP A 369 52.11 -11.19 7.67
N SER A 370 51.91 -12.41 8.16
CA SER A 370 52.90 -13.18 8.89
C SER A 370 54.10 -13.56 8.02
N ALA A 371 53.85 -14.00 6.80
CA ALA A 371 54.88 -14.32 5.81
C ALA A 371 55.68 -13.09 5.38
N TYR A 372 55.00 -11.95 5.22
CA TYR A 372 55.67 -10.67 4.90
C TYR A 372 56.61 -10.23 6.04
N LYS A 373 56.17 -10.29 7.30
CA LYS A 373 56.98 -9.97 8.47
C LYS A 373 58.21 -10.89 8.60
N ALA A 374 58.09 -12.16 8.19
CA ALA A 374 59.16 -13.14 8.18
C ALA A 374 60.09 -12.98 6.95
N GLY A 375 59.84 -12.06 6.04
CA GLY A 375 60.59 -11.90 4.79
C GLY A 375 60.36 -13.01 3.75
N ALA A 376 59.34 -13.87 3.94
CA ALA A 376 59.03 -15.00 3.08
C ALA A 376 58.13 -14.63 1.86
N THR A 377 57.59 -13.43 1.85
CA THR A 377 56.78 -12.91 0.74
C THR A 377 56.95 -11.38 0.58
N ASP A 378 56.50 -10.84 -0.53
CA ASP A 378 56.52 -9.40 -0.79
C ASP A 378 55.25 -8.69 -0.29
N LEU A 379 55.29 -7.37 -0.25
CA LEU A 379 54.14 -6.54 0.19
C LEU A 379 52.94 -6.68 -0.76
N TRP A 380 53.21 -6.98 -2.05
CA TRP A 380 52.19 -7.15 -3.04
C TRP A 380 51.19 -8.31 -2.71
N ARG A 381 51.69 -9.41 -2.17
CA ARG A 381 50.85 -10.54 -1.73
C ARG A 381 49.92 -10.16 -0.57
N VAL A 382 50.37 -9.31 0.32
CA VAL A 382 49.51 -8.76 1.40
C VAL A 382 48.44 -7.88 0.80
N PHE A 383 48.80 -7.04 -0.17
CA PHE A 383 47.89 -6.19 -0.88
C PHE A 383 46.79 -7.01 -1.60
N GLU A 384 47.20 -8.01 -2.43
CA GLU A 384 46.23 -8.89 -3.13
C GLU A 384 45.27 -9.57 -2.15
N ALA A 385 45.76 -10.12 -1.04
CA ALA A 385 44.91 -10.78 -0.05
C ALA A 385 43.92 -9.81 0.62
N THR A 386 44.38 -8.57 0.95
CA THR A 386 43.54 -7.54 1.57
C THR A 386 42.48 -7.04 0.60
N HIS A 387 42.84 -6.81 -0.67
CA HIS A 387 41.90 -6.41 -1.71
C HIS A 387 40.84 -7.50 -1.97
N ALA A 388 41.26 -8.78 -2.05
CA ALA A 388 40.33 -9.88 -2.21
C ALA A 388 39.35 -9.99 -1.01
N LEU A 389 39.84 -9.81 0.23
CA LEU A 389 38.97 -9.78 1.41
C LEU A 389 37.90 -8.68 1.32
N TYR A 390 38.30 -7.46 0.92
CA TYR A 390 37.36 -6.36 0.72
C TYR A 390 36.28 -6.71 -0.31
N GLY A 391 36.69 -7.27 -1.46
CA GLY A 391 35.73 -7.73 -2.47
C GLY A 391 34.72 -8.75 -1.95
N GLU A 392 35.17 -9.73 -1.15
CA GLU A 392 34.29 -10.74 -0.57
C GLU A 392 33.38 -10.18 0.53
N GLU A 393 33.82 -9.20 1.32
CA GLU A 393 32.98 -8.52 2.30
C GLU A 393 31.88 -7.67 1.62
N VAL A 394 32.22 -6.98 0.52
CA VAL A 394 31.23 -6.28 -0.33
C VAL A 394 30.24 -7.27 -0.91
N ALA A 395 30.69 -8.42 -1.45
CA ALA A 395 29.81 -9.45 -2.00
C ALA A 395 28.87 -10.03 -0.95
N LEU A 396 29.35 -10.26 0.28
CA LEU A 396 28.50 -10.73 1.40
C LEU A 396 27.41 -9.70 1.76
N MET A 397 27.77 -8.41 1.85
CA MET A 397 26.78 -7.36 2.17
C MET A 397 25.72 -7.22 1.06
N ARG A 398 26.13 -7.31 -0.20
CA ARG A 398 25.20 -7.33 -1.33
C ARG A 398 24.28 -8.56 -1.32
N ALA A 399 24.82 -9.75 -1.06
CA ALA A 399 24.01 -10.96 -0.95
C ALA A 399 22.97 -10.86 0.19
N ARG A 400 23.33 -10.26 1.33
CA ARG A 400 22.39 -10.00 2.42
C ARG A 400 21.32 -8.98 2.04
N GLN A 401 21.69 -7.93 1.32
CA GLN A 401 20.76 -6.94 0.80
C GLN A 401 19.73 -7.58 -0.14
N ASP A 402 20.20 -8.41 -1.08
CA ASP A 402 19.33 -9.10 -2.04
C ASP A 402 18.40 -10.12 -1.36
N LEU A 403 18.90 -10.86 -0.36
CA LEU A 403 18.07 -11.73 0.47
C LEU A 403 16.95 -10.93 1.14
N ALA A 404 17.27 -9.82 1.81
CA ALA A 404 16.28 -8.97 2.48
C ALA A 404 15.25 -8.40 1.50
N ARG A 405 15.65 -8.01 0.29
CA ARG A 405 14.73 -7.57 -0.78
C ARG A 405 13.78 -8.69 -1.22
N ASN A 406 14.29 -9.90 -1.40
CA ASN A 406 13.45 -11.05 -1.80
C ASN A 406 12.52 -11.48 -0.67
N GLU A 407 12.92 -11.40 0.59
CA GLU A 407 12.05 -11.61 1.76
C GLU A 407 10.95 -10.54 1.84
N ALA A 408 11.27 -9.27 1.60
CA ALA A 408 10.29 -8.19 1.54
C ALA A 408 9.24 -8.42 0.43
N ARG A 409 9.66 -8.89 -0.75
CA ARG A 409 8.75 -9.24 -1.84
C ARG A 409 7.89 -10.47 -1.53
N LEU A 410 8.47 -11.47 -0.86
CA LEU A 410 7.70 -12.61 -0.37
C LEU A 410 6.65 -12.20 0.66
N LEU A 411 6.93 -11.22 1.52
CA LEU A 411 5.95 -10.63 2.43
C LEU A 411 4.75 -10.06 1.66
N ALA A 412 4.99 -9.31 0.57
CA ALA A 412 3.91 -8.74 -0.25
C ALA A 412 3.03 -9.82 -0.87
N ILE A 413 3.62 -10.93 -1.31
CA ILE A 413 2.89 -12.03 -1.96
C ILE A 413 2.19 -12.92 -0.94
N THR A 414 2.83 -13.25 0.18
CA THR A 414 2.24 -14.14 1.20
C THR A 414 1.25 -13.43 2.09
N ALA A 415 1.36 -12.11 2.22
CA ALA A 415 0.63 -11.29 3.18
C ALA A 415 0.78 -11.79 4.64
N ARG A 416 1.94 -12.40 4.98
CA ARG A 416 2.22 -13.04 6.27
C ARG A 416 3.54 -12.55 6.86
N GLY A 417 3.44 -11.63 7.83
CA GLY A 417 4.61 -11.13 8.56
C GLY A 417 5.24 -12.15 9.50
N ASP A 418 4.43 -13.08 10.02
CA ASP A 418 4.88 -14.12 10.95
C ASP A 418 5.94 -15.06 10.36
N LEU A 419 5.94 -15.27 9.03
CA LEU A 419 6.98 -16.03 8.33
C LEU A 419 8.38 -15.38 8.45
N PHE A 420 8.42 -14.09 8.71
CA PHE A 420 9.63 -13.27 8.76
C PHE A 420 9.90 -12.73 10.17
N GLY A 421 9.20 -13.26 11.21
CA GLY A 421 9.32 -12.77 12.58
C GLY A 421 8.79 -11.36 12.80
N LEU A 422 7.98 -10.84 11.86
CA LEU A 422 7.40 -9.51 11.92
C LEU A 422 5.96 -9.54 12.45
N THR A 423 5.72 -8.75 13.48
CA THR A 423 4.35 -8.46 13.92
C THR A 423 3.84 -7.28 13.13
N LEU A 424 3.14 -7.55 12.02
CA LEU A 424 2.59 -6.49 11.20
C LEU A 424 1.50 -5.73 11.96
N PRO A 425 1.41 -4.38 11.77
CA PRO A 425 0.34 -3.62 12.36
C PRO A 425 -1.01 -4.18 11.90
N GLU A 426 -1.92 -4.40 12.85
CA GLU A 426 -3.28 -4.81 12.50
C GLU A 426 -3.88 -3.79 11.54
N ILE A 427 -4.16 -4.24 10.33
CA ILE A 427 -5.03 -3.50 9.42
C ILE A 427 -6.39 -3.53 10.11
N LYS A 428 -6.79 -2.44 10.78
CA LYS A 428 -8.12 -2.34 11.38
C LYS A 428 -9.11 -2.72 10.27
N ARG A 429 -9.48 -4.00 10.23
CA ARG A 429 -10.68 -4.45 9.53
C ARG A 429 -11.79 -3.69 10.21
N SER A 430 -12.25 -2.59 9.63
CA SER A 430 -13.39 -1.90 10.19
C SER A 430 -14.57 -2.87 10.07
N GLU A 431 -14.70 -3.70 11.09
CA GLU A 431 -15.88 -4.50 11.33
C GLU A 431 -17.05 -3.54 11.59
N ARG A 432 -18.01 -3.60 10.72
CA ARG A 432 -19.48 -3.40 10.75
C ARG A 432 -19.99 -2.56 9.60
#